data_f03cbed87c32bf09e81dbb23aa6e90b7
#
_entry.id   f03cbed87c32bf09e81dbb23aa6e90b7
#
_cell.length_a   1.000
_cell.length_b   1.000
_cell.length_c   1.000
_cell.angle_alpha   90.00
_cell.angle_beta   90.00
_cell.angle_gamma   90.00
#
_symmetry.space_group_name_H-M   'P 1'
#
loop_
_entity.id
_entity.type
_entity.pdbx_description
1 polymer ?
#
loop_
_entity_poly.entity_id
_entity_poly.type
_entity_poly.pdbx_seq_one_letter_code
_entity_poly.pdbx_strand_id
1 'polypeptide(L)'
;MSKERFVRTRIVSSEGYQPEPTNPIECVKVPNVGSNVKQTKSEIDIVSRNTFDPNSLSPWGETPTQQKIKDILSGMTDLLLYKNKKYGDSAINPKKIFYKGDSTNSILIRLDDKIGRVMSNTEEKPRVNDVADIIGYCTLLLVSMGITSEDLKKFMD
;
A
#
# COMPACT_ATOMS: atom_id res chain seq x y z
N MET A 1 5.19 44.17 -40.82
CA MET A 1 5.04 44.63 -39.43
C MET A 1 3.78 43.98 -38.85
N SER A 2 3.93 42.80 -38.26
CA SER A 2 2.83 42.07 -37.57
C SER A 2 2.86 42.39 -36.09
N LYS A 3 1.74 42.86 -35.56
CA LYS A 3 1.56 43.15 -34.15
C LYS A 3 1.14 41.89 -33.42
N GLU A 4 1.98 41.36 -32.57
CA GLU A 4 1.64 40.29 -31.63
C GLU A 4 0.75 40.85 -30.53
N ARG A 5 -0.44 40.22 -30.33
CA ARG A 5 -1.35 40.51 -29.22
C ARG A 5 -0.99 39.60 -28.04
N PHE A 6 -0.44 40.19 -27.01
CA PHE A 6 -0.30 39.53 -25.70
C PHE A 6 -1.67 39.39 -25.03
N VAL A 7 -2.13 38.16 -24.85
CA VAL A 7 -3.29 37.84 -24.04
C VAL A 7 -2.84 37.70 -22.57
N ARG A 8 -3.24 38.66 -21.75
CA ARG A 8 -3.01 38.64 -20.31
C ARG A 8 -4.02 37.68 -19.67
N THR A 9 -3.58 36.51 -19.21
CA THR A 9 -4.37 35.61 -18.40
C THR A 9 -4.52 36.19 -16.99
N ARG A 10 -5.74 36.47 -16.58
CA ARG A 10 -6.10 36.95 -15.24
C ARG A 10 -5.95 35.79 -14.26
N ILE A 11 -5.04 35.93 -13.29
CA ILE A 11 -4.96 35.02 -12.13
C ILE A 11 -6.13 35.37 -11.21
N VAL A 12 -7.05 34.41 -11.06
CA VAL A 12 -8.14 34.52 -10.07
C VAL A 12 -7.56 34.13 -8.72
N SER A 13 -7.50 35.09 -7.82
CA SER A 13 -7.12 34.87 -6.41
C SER A 13 -8.21 34.02 -5.76
N SER A 14 -7.82 32.85 -5.22
CA SER A 14 -8.67 32.06 -4.36
C SER A 14 -8.74 32.72 -2.98
N GLU A 15 -9.80 33.46 -2.72
CA GLU A 15 -10.16 33.94 -1.39
C GLU A 15 -10.68 32.79 -0.53
N GLY A 16 -10.15 32.68 0.69
CA GLY A 16 -10.91 32.31 1.86
C GLY A 16 -11.02 30.83 2.23
N TYR A 17 -9.91 30.15 2.53
CA TYR A 17 -9.99 29.03 3.46
C TYR A 17 -9.58 29.52 4.86
N GLN A 18 -10.57 29.72 5.73
CA GLN A 18 -10.39 29.94 7.16
C GLN A 18 -10.49 28.57 7.84
N PRO A 19 -9.43 28.08 8.51
CA PRO A 19 -9.55 26.84 9.30
C PRO A 19 -10.43 27.12 10.53
N GLU A 20 -11.40 26.25 10.77
CA GLU A 20 -12.23 26.28 11.98
C GLU A 20 -11.36 26.19 13.24
N PRO A 21 -11.71 26.90 14.33
CA PRO A 21 -10.95 26.83 15.58
C PRO A 21 -11.11 25.45 16.19
N THR A 22 -10.02 24.70 16.26
CA THR A 22 -9.96 23.44 17.01
C THR A 22 -10.17 23.73 18.48
N ASN A 23 -11.26 23.22 19.04
CA ASN A 23 -11.50 23.22 20.48
C ASN A 23 -10.34 22.51 21.20
N PRO A 24 -9.80 23.07 22.29
CA PRO A 24 -8.78 22.39 23.08
C PRO A 24 -9.38 21.13 23.68
N ILE A 25 -8.70 20.00 23.45
CA ILE A 25 -9.03 18.72 24.07
C ILE A 25 -8.87 18.87 25.57
N GLU A 26 -9.98 18.92 26.32
CA GLU A 26 -9.97 18.87 27.78
C GLU A 26 -9.35 17.54 28.22
N CYS A 27 -8.19 17.63 28.87
CA CYS A 27 -7.59 16.47 29.53
C CYS A 27 -8.49 16.04 30.71
N VAL A 28 -9.28 15.00 30.48
CA VAL A 28 -10.03 14.36 31.58
C VAL A 28 -9.01 13.79 32.56
N LYS A 29 -8.93 14.38 33.77
CA LYS A 29 -8.13 13.85 34.87
C LYS A 29 -8.75 12.52 35.32
N VAL A 30 -8.06 11.41 34.99
CA VAL A 30 -8.39 10.09 35.48
C VAL A 30 -8.15 10.07 37.01
N PRO A 31 -9.14 9.71 37.85
CA PRO A 31 -8.93 9.62 39.26
C PRO A 31 -7.90 8.54 39.61
N ASN A 32 -6.95 8.90 40.46
CA ASN A 32 -5.89 8.02 40.96
C ASN A 32 -6.55 6.95 41.86
N VAL A 33 -6.83 5.78 41.27
CA VAL A 33 -7.31 4.62 42.02
C VAL A 33 -6.12 3.98 42.72
N GLY A 34 -6.11 4.06 44.04
CA GLY A 34 -5.04 3.61 44.90
C GLY A 34 -4.63 2.18 44.67
N SER A 35 -3.33 2.01 44.71
CA SER A 35 -2.56 0.79 44.70
C SER A 35 -3.06 -0.22 45.76
N ASN A 36 -3.83 -1.23 45.34
CA ASN A 36 -3.93 -2.53 46.01
C ASN A 36 -4.68 -3.56 45.12
N VAL A 37 -4.14 -3.83 43.96
CA VAL A 37 -4.53 -5.03 43.19
C VAL A 37 -3.45 -6.08 43.43
N LYS A 38 -3.80 -7.12 44.20
CA LYS A 38 -2.98 -8.33 44.28
C LYS A 38 -2.98 -8.98 42.89
N GLN A 39 -1.90 -8.81 42.16
CA GLN A 39 -1.69 -9.50 40.86
C GLN A 39 -1.67 -11.00 41.12
N THR A 40 -2.62 -11.73 40.54
CA THR A 40 -2.67 -13.18 40.60
C THR A 40 -1.61 -13.75 39.68
N LYS A 41 -1.00 -14.87 40.10
CA LYS A 41 0.12 -15.54 39.35
C LYS A 41 -0.21 -15.87 37.87
N SER A 42 -1.51 -15.94 37.53
CA SER A 42 -2.01 -16.19 36.20
C SER A 42 -1.83 -15.00 35.22
N GLU A 43 -1.81 -13.73 35.72
CA GLU A 43 -1.63 -12.56 34.86
C GLU A 43 -0.17 -12.34 34.48
N ILE A 44 0.78 -12.77 35.35
CA ILE A 44 2.21 -12.69 35.08
C ILE A 44 2.60 -13.66 33.96
N ASP A 45 1.96 -14.83 33.87
CA ASP A 45 2.24 -15.82 32.83
C ASP A 45 1.75 -15.38 31.43
N ILE A 46 0.75 -14.49 31.34
CA ILE A 46 0.24 -13.98 30.05
C ILE A 46 1.18 -12.91 29.46
N VAL A 47 1.77 -12.07 30.32
CA VAL A 47 2.69 -11.01 29.86
C VAL A 47 4.04 -11.59 29.42
N SER A 48 4.49 -12.68 30.04
CA SER A 48 5.77 -13.36 29.65
C SER A 48 5.71 -14.10 28.32
N ARG A 49 4.50 -14.38 27.78
CA ARG A 49 4.36 -15.12 26.51
C ARG A 49 4.47 -14.24 25.26
N ASN A 50 4.54 -12.92 25.44
CA ASN A 50 4.61 -11.95 24.33
C ASN A 50 6.00 -11.35 24.13
N THR A 51 7.07 -11.94 24.67
CA THR A 51 8.41 -11.59 24.23
C THR A 51 8.64 -12.18 22.86
N PHE A 52 8.63 -11.33 21.84
CA PHE A 52 8.97 -11.69 20.49
C PHE A 52 10.43 -12.19 20.46
N ASP A 53 10.61 -13.50 20.41
CA ASP A 53 11.90 -14.12 20.11
C ASP A 53 12.07 -14.14 18.58
N PRO A 54 12.98 -13.33 18.01
CA PRO A 54 13.18 -13.28 16.56
C PRO A 54 13.66 -14.62 15.97
N ASN A 55 14.09 -15.57 16.80
CA ASN A 55 14.54 -16.89 16.40
C ASN A 55 13.51 -18.00 16.70
N SER A 56 12.36 -17.67 17.30
CA SER A 56 11.35 -18.66 17.53
C SER A 56 10.73 -19.09 16.20
N LEU A 57 10.86 -20.37 15.88
CA LEU A 57 10.07 -20.97 14.80
C LEU A 57 8.59 -20.91 15.18
N SER A 58 7.73 -20.55 14.21
CA SER A 58 6.28 -20.68 14.41
C SER A 58 5.94 -22.15 14.74
N PRO A 59 4.78 -22.45 15.35
CA PRO A 59 4.37 -23.84 15.62
C PRO A 59 4.42 -24.77 14.39
N TRP A 60 4.51 -24.21 13.20
CA TRP A 60 4.58 -24.89 11.90
C TRP A 60 5.99 -24.91 11.31
N GLY A 61 7.03 -24.56 12.07
CA GLY A 61 8.41 -24.50 11.57
C GLY A 61 8.74 -23.27 10.70
N GLU A 62 7.81 -22.29 10.61
CA GLU A 62 8.01 -21.10 9.79
C GLU A 62 8.83 -20.03 10.49
N THR A 63 9.68 -19.34 9.76
CA THR A 63 10.41 -18.19 10.28
C THR A 63 9.50 -16.95 10.42
N PRO A 64 9.82 -15.99 11.32
CA PRO A 64 9.10 -14.72 11.42
C PRO A 64 9.03 -13.95 10.11
N THR A 65 10.05 -14.07 9.25
CA THR A 65 10.06 -13.44 7.93
C THR A 65 9.06 -14.10 6.99
N GLN A 66 8.96 -15.43 6.99
CA GLN A 66 7.95 -16.15 6.18
C GLN A 66 6.53 -15.76 6.58
N GLN A 67 6.26 -15.60 7.89
CA GLN A 67 4.98 -15.12 8.35
C GLN A 67 4.67 -13.70 7.83
N LYS A 68 5.63 -12.78 7.91
CA LYS A 68 5.48 -11.42 7.38
C LYS A 68 5.25 -11.40 5.87
N ILE A 69 5.92 -12.27 5.11
CA ILE A 69 5.69 -12.42 3.67
C ILE A 69 4.25 -12.83 3.40
N LYS A 70 3.72 -13.82 4.12
CA LYS A 70 2.32 -14.26 3.98
C LYS A 70 1.34 -13.13 4.30
N ASP A 71 1.56 -12.40 5.38
CA ASP A 71 0.71 -11.27 5.79
C ASP A 71 0.68 -10.18 4.72
N ILE A 72 1.84 -9.78 4.19
CA ILE A 72 1.94 -8.78 3.12
C ILE A 72 1.24 -9.26 1.85
N LEU A 73 1.48 -10.50 1.42
CA LEU A 73 0.85 -11.03 0.21
C LEU A 73 -0.67 -11.19 0.35
N SER A 74 -1.16 -11.56 1.55
CA SER A 74 -2.60 -11.56 1.84
C SER A 74 -3.20 -10.16 1.70
N GLY A 75 -2.61 -9.15 2.33
CA GLY A 75 -3.06 -7.75 2.20
C GLY A 75 -2.97 -7.22 0.77
N MET A 76 -1.94 -7.62 0.00
CA MET A 76 -1.83 -7.30 -1.42
C MET A 76 -2.94 -7.92 -2.25
N THR A 77 -3.33 -9.16 -1.96
CA THR A 77 -4.45 -9.82 -2.62
C THR A 77 -5.75 -9.05 -2.39
N ASP A 78 -6.07 -8.71 -1.16
CA ASP A 78 -7.26 -7.92 -0.82
C ASP A 78 -7.27 -6.56 -1.53
N LEU A 79 -6.13 -5.87 -1.54
CA LEU A 79 -5.96 -4.58 -2.22
C LEU A 79 -6.20 -4.71 -3.73
N LEU A 80 -5.66 -5.74 -4.38
CA LEU A 80 -5.81 -5.96 -5.82
C LEU A 80 -7.25 -6.29 -6.18
N LEU A 81 -7.90 -7.17 -5.41
CA LEU A 81 -9.32 -7.52 -5.61
C LEU A 81 -10.22 -6.28 -5.42
N TYR A 82 -9.95 -5.46 -4.40
CA TYR A 82 -10.66 -4.20 -4.20
C TYR A 82 -10.48 -3.25 -5.38
N LYS A 83 -9.24 -3.04 -5.85
CA LYS A 83 -8.94 -2.17 -7.01
C LYS A 83 -9.60 -2.70 -8.28
N ASN A 84 -9.54 -4.02 -8.53
CA ASN A 84 -10.18 -4.63 -9.68
C ASN A 84 -11.70 -4.41 -9.66
N LYS A 85 -12.35 -4.64 -8.52
CA LYS A 85 -13.79 -4.37 -8.35
C LYS A 85 -14.14 -2.90 -8.57
N LYS A 86 -13.32 -1.98 -8.05
CA LYS A 86 -13.56 -0.53 -8.12
C LYS A 86 -13.39 0.05 -9.52
N TYR A 87 -12.37 -0.40 -10.24
CA TYR A 87 -12.00 0.14 -11.56
C TYR A 87 -12.44 -0.77 -12.73
N GLY A 88 -13.16 -1.85 -12.42
CA GLY A 88 -13.44 -2.91 -13.37
C GLY A 88 -12.15 -3.61 -13.79
N ASP A 89 -12.24 -4.53 -14.71
CA ASP A 89 -11.09 -5.29 -15.22
C ASP A 89 -10.25 -4.48 -16.24
N SER A 90 -10.16 -3.18 -16.04
CA SER A 90 -9.59 -2.23 -17.03
C SER A 90 -8.08 -2.38 -17.25
N ALA A 91 -7.37 -3.05 -16.35
CA ALA A 91 -5.94 -3.31 -16.53
C ALA A 91 -5.70 -4.45 -17.53
N ILE A 92 -6.53 -5.51 -17.48
CA ILE A 92 -6.46 -6.66 -18.39
C ILE A 92 -7.30 -6.42 -19.65
N ASN A 93 -8.48 -5.82 -19.50
CA ASN A 93 -9.43 -5.53 -20.57
C ASN A 93 -9.63 -3.99 -20.74
N PRO A 94 -8.61 -3.26 -21.21
CA PRO A 94 -8.70 -1.81 -21.39
C PRO A 94 -9.73 -1.46 -22.49
N LYS A 95 -10.44 -0.36 -22.32
CA LYS A 95 -11.42 0.13 -23.31
C LYS A 95 -10.83 0.52 -24.68
N LYS A 96 -9.50 0.66 -24.78
CA LYS A 96 -8.75 0.94 -26.01
C LYS A 96 -9.25 2.18 -26.79
N ILE A 97 -9.62 3.25 -26.08
CA ILE A 97 -10.15 4.48 -26.71
C ILE A 97 -9.05 5.16 -27.53
N PHE A 98 -7.91 5.42 -26.92
CA PHE A 98 -6.75 6.08 -27.57
C PHE A 98 -5.65 5.09 -27.93
N TYR A 99 -5.21 4.27 -26.97
CA TYR A 99 -4.20 3.24 -27.20
C TYR A 99 -4.89 1.93 -27.54
N LYS A 100 -4.65 1.43 -28.77
CA LYS A 100 -5.25 0.21 -29.30
C LYS A 100 -4.33 -1.02 -29.24
N GLY A 101 -3.20 -0.88 -28.56
CA GLY A 101 -2.24 -1.96 -28.39
C GLY A 101 -2.70 -3.05 -27.41
N ASP A 102 -1.80 -3.96 -27.13
CA ASP A 102 -1.99 -5.07 -26.21
C ASP A 102 -2.06 -4.61 -24.75
N SER A 103 -2.81 -5.34 -23.93
CA SER A 103 -2.93 -5.08 -22.49
C SER A 103 -1.61 -5.26 -21.76
N THR A 104 -0.80 -6.24 -22.16
CA THR A 104 0.54 -6.50 -21.61
C THR A 104 1.43 -5.26 -21.74
N ASN A 105 1.49 -4.65 -22.93
CA ASN A 105 2.24 -3.42 -23.13
C ASN A 105 1.71 -2.25 -22.30
N SER A 106 0.39 -2.17 -22.12
CA SER A 106 -0.22 -1.15 -21.25
C SER A 106 0.18 -1.32 -19.78
N ILE A 107 0.31 -2.56 -19.29
CA ILE A 107 0.79 -2.88 -17.96
C ILE A 107 2.26 -2.52 -17.81
N LEU A 108 3.10 -2.88 -18.80
CA LEU A 108 4.53 -2.56 -18.78
C LEU A 108 4.80 -1.05 -18.73
N ILE A 109 4.08 -0.24 -19.51
CA ILE A 109 4.18 1.22 -19.47
C ILE A 109 3.86 1.76 -18.05
N ARG A 110 2.84 1.21 -17.39
CA ARG A 110 2.49 1.60 -16.02
C ARG A 110 3.55 1.17 -15.01
N LEU A 111 4.15 0.01 -15.23
CA LEU A 111 5.24 -0.50 -14.41
C LEU A 111 6.48 0.40 -14.52
N ASP A 112 6.85 0.80 -15.73
CA ASP A 112 7.94 1.76 -15.98
C ASP A 112 7.73 3.08 -15.23
N ASP A 113 6.51 3.65 -15.27
CA ASP A 113 6.16 4.88 -14.54
C ASP A 113 6.38 4.70 -13.03
N LYS A 114 5.98 3.57 -12.45
CA LYS A 114 6.15 3.30 -11.02
C LYS A 114 7.60 3.06 -10.61
N ILE A 115 8.34 2.31 -11.40
CA ILE A 115 9.78 2.12 -11.21
C ILE A 115 10.51 3.46 -11.32
N GLY A 116 10.19 4.27 -12.33
CA GLY A 116 10.75 5.61 -12.49
C GLY A 116 10.53 6.50 -11.27
N ARG A 117 9.35 6.45 -10.65
CA ARG A 117 9.06 7.19 -9.41
C ARG A 117 9.89 6.70 -8.22
N VAL A 118 10.07 5.40 -8.09
CA VAL A 118 10.93 4.84 -7.02
C VAL A 118 12.38 5.24 -7.23
N MET A 119 12.88 5.21 -8.48
CA MET A 119 14.27 5.59 -8.80
C MET A 119 14.54 7.10 -8.66
N SER A 120 13.55 7.94 -8.97
CA SER A 120 13.66 9.40 -8.84
C SER A 120 13.35 9.92 -7.43
N ASN A 121 12.94 9.04 -6.52
CA ASN A 121 12.63 9.43 -5.15
C ASN A 121 13.91 9.85 -4.41
N THR A 122 13.92 11.06 -3.87
CA THR A 122 15.02 11.62 -3.07
C THR A 122 14.85 11.37 -1.56
N GLU A 123 13.73 10.77 -1.16
CA GLU A 123 13.49 10.40 0.23
C GLU A 123 14.34 9.18 0.61
N GLU A 124 14.64 9.01 1.89
CA GLU A 124 15.41 7.88 2.41
C GLU A 124 14.80 6.51 2.08
N LYS A 125 13.47 6.46 2.00
CA LYS A 125 12.74 5.21 1.71
C LYS A 125 11.76 5.40 0.56
N PRO A 126 11.57 4.37 -0.29
CA PRO A 126 10.54 4.39 -1.31
C PRO A 126 9.14 4.55 -0.71
N ARG A 127 8.25 5.21 -1.43
CA ARG A 127 6.84 5.33 -1.02
C ARG A 127 6.17 3.96 -1.06
N VAL A 128 5.53 3.57 0.04
CA VAL A 128 4.84 2.29 0.16
C VAL A 128 3.82 2.07 -0.97
N ASN A 129 3.11 3.12 -1.38
CA ASN A 129 2.11 3.02 -2.45
C ASN A 129 2.75 2.69 -3.82
N ASP A 130 3.92 3.26 -4.14
CA ASP A 130 4.59 2.97 -5.41
C ASP A 130 5.13 1.53 -5.42
N VAL A 131 5.67 1.04 -4.29
CA VAL A 131 6.10 -0.36 -4.14
C VAL A 131 4.91 -1.31 -4.24
N ALA A 132 3.80 -1.01 -3.58
CA ALA A 132 2.57 -1.82 -3.68
C ALA A 132 2.00 -1.84 -5.11
N ASP A 133 2.03 -0.72 -5.83
CA ASP A 133 1.60 -0.65 -7.21
C ASP A 133 2.51 -1.48 -8.14
N ILE A 134 3.83 -1.51 -7.91
CA ILE A 134 4.77 -2.36 -8.65
C ILE A 134 4.39 -3.84 -8.47
N ILE A 135 4.21 -4.30 -7.23
CA ILE A 135 3.78 -5.68 -6.95
C ILE A 135 2.45 -5.97 -7.67
N GLY A 136 1.50 -5.04 -7.59
CA GLY A 136 0.20 -5.16 -8.25
C GLY A 136 0.31 -5.30 -9.76
N TYR A 137 1.10 -4.47 -10.43
CA TYR A 137 1.29 -4.55 -11.88
C TYR A 137 2.07 -5.80 -12.30
N CYS A 138 3.06 -6.26 -11.51
CA CYS A 138 3.72 -7.55 -11.74
C CYS A 138 2.72 -8.71 -11.65
N THR A 139 1.83 -8.71 -10.67
CA THR A 139 0.77 -9.72 -10.53
C THR A 139 -0.17 -9.69 -11.73
N LEU A 140 -0.63 -8.51 -12.17
CA LEU A 140 -1.49 -8.36 -13.35
C LEU A 140 -0.78 -8.78 -14.65
N LEU A 141 0.53 -8.59 -14.73
CA LEU A 141 1.35 -9.07 -15.85
C LEU A 141 1.32 -10.60 -15.92
N LEU A 142 1.52 -11.29 -14.78
CA LEU A 142 1.40 -12.76 -14.72
C LEU A 142 0.00 -13.24 -15.13
N VAL A 143 -1.05 -12.55 -14.67
CA VAL A 143 -2.44 -12.82 -15.08
C VAL A 143 -2.61 -12.65 -16.60
N SER A 144 -2.06 -11.58 -17.19
CA SER A 144 -2.15 -11.33 -18.65
C SER A 144 -1.40 -12.37 -19.49
N MET A 145 -0.38 -13.00 -18.89
CA MET A 145 0.37 -14.11 -19.49
C MET A 145 -0.32 -15.47 -19.31
N GLY A 146 -1.44 -15.54 -18.58
CA GLY A 146 -2.15 -16.78 -18.29
C GLY A 146 -1.44 -17.68 -17.28
N ILE A 147 -0.50 -17.15 -16.48
CA ILE A 147 0.24 -17.92 -15.48
C ILE A 147 -0.68 -18.27 -14.29
N THR A 148 -0.63 -19.52 -13.87
CA THR A 148 -1.39 -20.06 -12.76
C THR A 148 -0.50 -20.27 -11.52
N SER A 149 -1.12 -20.52 -10.36
CA SER A 149 -0.39 -20.90 -9.15
C SER A 149 0.41 -22.20 -9.32
N GLU A 150 -0.09 -23.13 -10.14
CA GLU A 150 0.60 -24.41 -10.44
C GLU A 150 1.87 -24.16 -11.29
N ASP A 151 1.83 -23.17 -12.18
CA ASP A 151 3.03 -22.80 -12.94
C ASP A 151 4.09 -22.19 -12.04
N LEU A 152 3.69 -21.39 -11.05
CA LEU A 152 4.63 -20.80 -10.08
C LEU A 152 5.28 -21.87 -9.18
N LYS A 153 4.60 -22.97 -8.86
CA LYS A 153 5.18 -24.06 -8.08
C LYS A 153 6.36 -24.72 -8.79
N LYS A 154 6.43 -24.67 -10.12
CA LYS A 154 7.53 -25.23 -10.90
C LYS A 154 8.87 -24.52 -10.67
N PHE A 155 8.87 -23.35 -10.05
CA PHE A 155 10.08 -22.61 -9.67
C PHE A 155 10.56 -22.90 -8.25
N MET A 156 9.93 -23.86 -7.54
CA MET A 156 10.29 -24.24 -6.17
C MET A 156 11.27 -25.44 -6.10
N ASP A 157 11.73 -25.96 -7.26
CA ASP A 157 12.67 -27.10 -7.38
C ASP A 157 14.13 -26.70 -7.11
#